data_b9eb5d1107a310a208b933c1fff2c87f
#
_entry.id   b9eb5d1107a310a208b933c1fff2c87f
#
_cell.length_a   1.000
_cell.length_b   1.000
_cell.length_c   1.000
_cell.angle_alpha   90.00
_cell.angle_beta   90.00
_cell.angle_gamma   90.00
#
_symmetry.space_group_name_H-M   'P 1'
#
loop_
_entity.id
_entity.type
_entity.pdbx_description
1 polymer ?
#
loop_
_entity_poly.entity_id
_entity_poly.type
_entity_poly.pdbx_seq_one_letter_code
_entity_poly.pdbx_strand_id
1 'polypeptide(L)'
;MAEKHVKPNFSPAQASDIMMRLYDLTTSQIHPLPSYDDQNFYVRSTNGNDYVLKIMNSEDSKNQSLIEVQTFAMSFLHENGIPAQTATPAVTGQLMSLEELDCGFGRQNYLVRLLSYLPGNTISKAPVTPQLLFETGKMAAKMDKVLQKMDHPNIRELDRDGFIWSLSNLLALEKYMYVLDGEPLQEVVKSVIDLYKTTVVPNYLHFRKCINHGDFNDLNVLVQPNNSGCYKICGILDFGDMNSGFYIHELAITIMYMMIEHPNPIEVGGAVLAGWESELPLNEAERDCLYVLVLSRFCQSLVLARYSVRMHPENEDYLMVTSRKGIHILQDIWKLGKQHVEKVWFNSAAQYSIVAQNETELSTL
;
A
#
# COMPACT_ATOMS: atom_id res chain seq x y z
N MET A 1 25.87 -2.99 -14.01
CA MET A 1 24.65 -2.99 -14.83
C MET A 1 23.59 -3.54 -13.88
N ALA A 2 22.54 -2.75 -13.55
CA ALA A 2 21.43 -3.29 -12.77
C ALA A 2 20.82 -4.44 -13.57
N GLU A 3 20.73 -5.64 -12.99
CA GLU A 3 20.00 -6.74 -13.58
C GLU A 3 18.58 -6.26 -13.87
N LYS A 4 18.16 -6.40 -15.11
CA LYS A 4 16.85 -5.94 -15.54
C LYS A 4 15.82 -6.86 -14.90
N HIS A 5 14.94 -6.33 -14.05
CA HIS A 5 13.78 -7.07 -13.57
C HIS A 5 13.07 -7.72 -14.74
N VAL A 6 12.87 -9.00 -14.69
CA VAL A 6 12.05 -9.69 -15.67
C VAL A 6 10.69 -9.92 -15.05
N LYS A 7 9.70 -9.12 -15.49
CA LYS A 7 8.29 -9.34 -15.17
C LYS A 7 7.88 -10.71 -15.69
N PRO A 8 7.18 -11.55 -14.89
CA PRO A 8 6.69 -12.84 -15.37
C PRO A 8 5.76 -12.66 -16.56
N ASN A 9 5.79 -13.61 -17.49
CA ASN A 9 4.92 -13.62 -18.67
C ASN A 9 4.38 -15.04 -18.93
N PHE A 10 3.67 -15.57 -17.94
CA PHE A 10 2.97 -16.84 -18.04
C PHE A 10 1.68 -16.68 -18.85
N SER A 11 1.39 -17.61 -19.74
CA SER A 11 0.10 -17.67 -20.40
C SER A 11 -0.99 -18.19 -19.46
N PRO A 12 -2.28 -17.93 -19.72
CA PRO A 12 -3.38 -18.53 -18.95
C PRO A 12 -3.33 -20.07 -18.91
N ALA A 13 -2.83 -20.72 -19.96
CA ALA A 13 -2.66 -22.17 -19.99
C ALA A 13 -1.57 -22.65 -19.01
N GLN A 14 -0.43 -21.94 -18.95
CA GLN A 14 0.63 -22.23 -17.98
C GLN A 14 0.17 -21.96 -16.54
N ALA A 15 -0.57 -20.88 -16.33
CA ALA A 15 -1.16 -20.59 -15.02
C ALA A 15 -2.19 -21.67 -14.61
N SER A 16 -3.00 -22.17 -15.54
CA SER A 16 -3.91 -23.29 -15.28
C SER A 16 -3.18 -24.61 -14.97
N ASP A 17 -2.04 -24.87 -15.63
CA ASP A 17 -1.17 -26.01 -15.32
C ASP A 17 -0.58 -25.90 -13.91
N ILE A 18 -0.12 -24.71 -13.50
CA ILE A 18 0.33 -24.44 -12.14
C ILE A 18 -0.77 -24.75 -11.12
N MET A 19 -2.01 -24.32 -11.35
CA MET A 19 -3.15 -24.60 -10.48
C MET A 19 -3.37 -26.09 -10.28
N MET A 20 -3.28 -26.86 -11.37
CA MET A 20 -3.46 -28.32 -11.31
C MET A 20 -2.30 -29.00 -10.58
N ARG A 21 -1.06 -28.70 -10.96
CA ARG A 21 0.14 -29.35 -10.40
C ARG A 21 0.40 -29.02 -8.94
N LEU A 22 0.28 -27.74 -8.56
CA LEU A 22 0.63 -27.32 -7.22
C LEU A 22 -0.52 -27.43 -6.23
N TYR A 23 -1.77 -27.26 -6.68
CA TYR A 23 -2.91 -27.12 -5.78
C TYR A 23 -4.00 -28.19 -5.99
N ASP A 24 -3.83 -29.08 -6.98
CA ASP A 24 -4.85 -30.07 -7.38
C ASP A 24 -6.22 -29.42 -7.67
N LEU A 25 -6.18 -28.24 -8.31
CA LEU A 25 -7.36 -27.44 -8.64
C LEU A 25 -7.53 -27.32 -10.15
N THR A 26 -8.63 -27.86 -10.68
CA THR A 26 -9.05 -27.62 -12.06
C THR A 26 -9.68 -26.25 -12.18
N THR A 27 -9.28 -25.46 -13.19
CA THR A 27 -9.79 -24.12 -13.44
C THR A 27 -10.99 -24.14 -14.35
N SER A 28 -12.07 -23.43 -13.99
CA SER A 28 -13.23 -23.19 -14.86
C SER A 28 -13.13 -21.82 -15.55
N GLN A 29 -12.43 -20.87 -14.92
CA GLN A 29 -12.17 -19.54 -15.46
C GLN A 29 -10.80 -19.04 -15.01
N ILE A 30 -10.04 -18.41 -15.90
CA ILE A 30 -8.76 -17.77 -15.61
C ILE A 30 -8.56 -16.56 -16.51
N HIS A 31 -8.15 -15.42 -15.95
CA HIS A 31 -7.78 -14.22 -16.71
C HIS A 31 -6.79 -13.37 -15.92
N PRO A 32 -5.93 -12.60 -16.62
CA PRO A 32 -4.95 -11.73 -15.97
C PRO A 32 -5.65 -10.59 -15.21
N LEU A 33 -5.03 -10.19 -14.09
CA LEU A 33 -5.36 -8.99 -13.32
C LEU A 33 -4.25 -7.94 -13.52
N PRO A 34 -4.57 -6.64 -13.39
CA PRO A 34 -3.56 -5.57 -13.42
C PRO A 34 -2.51 -5.78 -12.33
N SER A 35 -1.25 -5.45 -12.65
CA SER A 35 -0.14 -5.52 -11.70
C SER A 35 1.01 -4.60 -12.12
N TYR A 36 1.82 -4.17 -11.15
CA TYR A 36 2.98 -3.30 -11.38
C TYR A 36 4.11 -4.08 -12.08
N ASP A 37 4.80 -4.96 -11.39
CA ASP A 37 5.94 -5.76 -11.84
C ASP A 37 5.78 -7.28 -11.65
N ASP A 38 4.77 -7.71 -10.90
CA ASP A 38 4.33 -9.10 -10.78
C ASP A 38 3.37 -9.48 -11.92
N GLN A 39 2.92 -10.73 -11.92
CA GLN A 39 1.80 -11.18 -12.75
C GLN A 39 0.75 -11.86 -11.87
N ASN A 40 -0.48 -11.33 -11.94
CA ASN A 40 -1.59 -11.85 -11.17
C ASN A 40 -2.66 -12.42 -12.11
N PHE A 41 -3.28 -13.55 -11.73
CA PHE A 41 -4.43 -14.10 -12.40
C PHE A 41 -5.59 -14.27 -11.42
N TYR A 42 -6.78 -13.82 -11.82
CA TYR A 42 -8.00 -14.30 -11.22
C TYR A 42 -8.23 -15.75 -11.69
N VAL A 43 -8.59 -16.60 -10.76
CA VAL A 43 -8.85 -18.02 -11.02
C VAL A 43 -10.14 -18.43 -10.33
N ARG A 44 -11.08 -18.97 -11.08
CA ARG A 44 -12.23 -19.72 -10.56
C ARG A 44 -11.99 -21.19 -10.76
N SER A 45 -12.01 -21.96 -9.69
CA SER A 45 -11.91 -23.41 -9.75
C SER A 45 -13.26 -24.07 -10.07
N THR A 46 -13.25 -25.32 -10.52
CA THR A 46 -14.48 -26.08 -10.83
C THR A 46 -15.32 -26.38 -9.60
N ASN A 47 -14.75 -26.29 -8.39
CA ASN A 47 -15.49 -26.41 -7.12
C ASN A 47 -16.21 -25.11 -6.71
N GLY A 48 -16.09 -24.04 -7.54
CA GLY A 48 -16.78 -22.76 -7.35
C GLY A 48 -16.04 -21.73 -6.48
N ASN A 49 -14.85 -22.04 -5.98
CA ASN A 49 -14.04 -21.11 -5.21
C ASN A 49 -13.22 -20.18 -6.12
N ASP A 50 -13.03 -18.94 -5.66
CA ASP A 50 -12.28 -17.91 -6.35
C ASP A 50 -10.95 -17.65 -5.66
N TYR A 51 -9.88 -17.47 -6.47
CA TYR A 51 -8.51 -17.27 -6.02
C TYR A 51 -7.79 -16.19 -6.84
N VAL A 52 -6.67 -15.73 -6.30
CA VAL A 52 -5.64 -14.96 -7.04
C VAL A 52 -4.36 -15.81 -7.08
N LEU A 53 -3.96 -16.23 -8.27
CA LEU A 53 -2.63 -16.78 -8.47
C LEU A 53 -1.66 -15.62 -8.68
N LYS A 54 -0.78 -15.41 -7.70
CA LYS A 54 0.25 -14.36 -7.74
C LYS A 54 1.58 -14.99 -8.12
N ILE A 55 2.15 -14.51 -9.23
CA ILE A 55 3.48 -14.90 -9.73
C ILE A 55 4.36 -13.67 -9.59
N MET A 56 5.33 -13.76 -8.69
CA MET A 56 6.19 -12.63 -8.36
C MET A 56 7.30 -12.45 -9.40
N ASN A 57 7.78 -11.23 -9.55
CA ASN A 57 8.91 -10.94 -10.42
C ASN A 57 10.18 -11.71 -9.98
N SER A 58 11.13 -11.87 -10.90
CA SER A 58 12.29 -12.72 -10.66
C SER A 58 13.26 -12.16 -9.61
N GLU A 59 13.24 -10.85 -9.35
CA GLU A 59 14.11 -10.24 -8.33
C GLU A 59 13.56 -10.48 -6.93
N ASP A 60 12.30 -10.15 -6.70
CA ASP A 60 11.65 -10.40 -5.40
C ASP A 60 11.62 -11.89 -5.07
N SER A 61 11.49 -12.75 -6.08
CA SER A 61 11.53 -14.21 -5.94
C SER A 61 12.85 -14.76 -5.36
N LYS A 62 13.93 -13.97 -5.37
CA LYS A 62 15.21 -14.35 -4.75
C LYS A 62 15.16 -14.30 -3.21
N ASN A 63 14.31 -13.45 -2.62
CA ASN A 63 14.19 -13.32 -1.18
C ASN A 63 12.96 -14.07 -0.64
N GLN A 64 13.06 -15.41 -0.62
CA GLN A 64 11.97 -16.26 -0.13
C GLN A 64 11.62 -16.00 1.33
N SER A 65 12.61 -15.68 2.18
CA SER A 65 12.39 -15.41 3.61
C SER A 65 11.54 -14.17 3.84
N LEU A 66 11.71 -13.11 3.03
CA LEU A 66 10.84 -11.93 3.06
C LEU A 66 9.41 -12.30 2.68
N ILE A 67 9.24 -13.06 1.58
CA ILE A 67 7.91 -13.45 1.11
C ILE A 67 7.20 -14.37 2.11
N GLU A 68 7.95 -15.22 2.82
CA GLU A 68 7.43 -16.04 3.92
C GLU A 68 6.85 -15.17 5.04
N VAL A 69 7.60 -14.16 5.50
CA VAL A 69 7.13 -13.21 6.53
C VAL A 69 5.88 -12.46 6.07
N GLN A 70 5.86 -11.96 4.82
CA GLN A 70 4.69 -11.28 4.25
C GLN A 70 3.48 -12.22 4.18
N THR A 71 3.69 -13.48 3.80
CA THR A 71 2.63 -14.49 3.72
C THR A 71 2.09 -14.83 5.11
N PHE A 72 2.97 -14.95 6.10
CA PHE A 72 2.61 -15.13 7.50
C PHE A 72 1.80 -13.93 8.02
N ALA A 73 2.24 -12.70 7.72
CA ALA A 73 1.56 -11.47 8.14
C ALA A 73 0.10 -11.41 7.65
N MET A 74 -0.17 -11.82 6.41
CA MET A 74 -1.53 -11.88 5.88
C MET A 74 -2.42 -12.82 6.73
N SER A 75 -1.95 -14.02 7.03
CA SER A 75 -2.67 -15.00 7.85
C SER A 75 -2.86 -14.49 9.28
N PHE A 76 -1.80 -13.92 9.87
CA PHE A 76 -1.84 -13.35 11.21
C PHE A 76 -2.85 -12.20 11.32
N LEU A 77 -2.90 -11.30 10.35
CA LEU A 77 -3.90 -10.24 10.28
C LEU A 77 -5.32 -10.80 10.19
N HIS A 78 -5.54 -11.77 9.30
CA HIS A 78 -6.85 -12.41 9.13
C HIS A 78 -7.33 -13.06 10.43
N GLU A 79 -6.49 -13.82 11.12
CA GLU A 79 -6.78 -14.45 12.41
C GLU A 79 -7.09 -13.44 13.52
N ASN A 80 -6.55 -12.22 13.42
CA ASN A 80 -6.82 -11.12 14.35
C ASN A 80 -7.95 -10.17 13.88
N GLY A 81 -8.79 -10.60 12.93
CA GLY A 81 -10.00 -9.89 12.52
C GLY A 81 -9.77 -8.72 11.55
N ILE A 82 -8.58 -8.62 10.96
CA ILE A 82 -8.30 -7.69 9.86
C ILE A 82 -8.58 -8.41 8.54
N PRO A 83 -9.34 -7.84 7.60
CA PRO A 83 -9.77 -8.52 6.37
C PRO A 83 -8.63 -8.62 5.33
N ALA A 84 -7.56 -9.31 5.66
CA ALA A 84 -6.43 -9.57 4.77
C ALA A 84 -6.66 -10.84 3.94
N GLN A 85 -5.98 -10.93 2.78
CA GLN A 85 -5.89 -12.17 2.01
C GLN A 85 -5.17 -13.26 2.82
N THR A 86 -5.44 -14.52 2.48
CA THR A 86 -4.72 -15.68 3.04
C THR A 86 -4.14 -16.53 1.92
N ALA A 87 -3.00 -17.15 2.16
CA ALA A 87 -2.40 -18.08 1.21
C ALA A 87 -3.00 -19.49 1.37
N THR A 88 -3.28 -20.12 0.23
CA THR A 88 -3.72 -21.52 0.16
C THR A 88 -2.49 -22.41 0.03
N PRO A 89 -2.32 -23.44 0.88
CA PRO A 89 -1.18 -24.33 0.77
C PRO A 89 -1.25 -25.17 -0.52
N ALA A 90 -0.10 -25.40 -1.11
CA ALA A 90 0.06 -26.38 -2.18
C ALA A 90 -0.16 -27.81 -1.66
N VAL A 91 -0.25 -28.80 -2.55
CA VAL A 91 -0.37 -30.23 -2.19
C VAL A 91 0.80 -30.75 -1.34
N THR A 92 1.93 -30.07 -1.39
CA THR A 92 3.11 -30.31 -0.54
C THR A 92 3.01 -29.75 0.87
N GLY A 93 1.96 -28.96 1.17
CA GLY A 93 1.80 -28.20 2.39
C GLY A 93 2.54 -26.84 2.41
N GLN A 94 3.31 -26.51 1.39
CA GLN A 94 4.03 -25.25 1.26
C GLN A 94 3.08 -24.12 0.83
N LEU A 95 3.26 -22.90 1.37
CA LEU A 95 2.44 -21.73 1.00
C LEU A 95 2.96 -21.00 -0.24
N MET A 96 4.12 -21.38 -0.75
CA MET A 96 4.75 -20.83 -1.94
C MET A 96 5.56 -21.90 -2.67
N SER A 97 5.78 -21.72 -3.97
CA SER A 97 6.56 -22.61 -4.81
C SER A 97 7.36 -21.80 -5.83
N LEU A 98 8.51 -22.34 -6.28
CA LEU A 98 9.30 -21.73 -7.35
C LEU A 98 8.96 -22.42 -8.67
N GLU A 99 8.64 -21.60 -9.68
CA GLU A 99 8.39 -22.01 -11.05
C GLU A 99 9.47 -21.44 -11.97
N GLU A 100 10.00 -22.25 -12.86
CA GLU A 100 11.02 -21.83 -13.84
C GLU A 100 10.37 -21.53 -15.19
N LEU A 101 10.64 -20.36 -15.74
CA LEU A 101 10.17 -19.97 -17.08
C LEU A 101 11.24 -19.14 -17.78
N ASP A 102 11.36 -19.30 -19.10
CA ASP A 102 12.09 -18.39 -19.97
C ASP A 102 11.13 -17.37 -20.59
N CYS A 103 11.23 -16.12 -20.12
CA CYS A 103 10.46 -14.99 -20.65
C CYS A 103 11.21 -14.25 -21.79
N GLY A 104 12.17 -14.89 -22.45
CA GLY A 104 12.95 -14.32 -23.55
C GLY A 104 14.33 -13.76 -23.14
N PHE A 105 14.71 -13.95 -21.87
CA PHE A 105 15.99 -13.49 -21.29
C PHE A 105 16.76 -14.63 -20.59
N GLY A 106 16.46 -15.88 -20.94
CA GLY A 106 16.93 -17.08 -20.26
C GLY A 106 15.98 -17.54 -19.15
N ARG A 107 16.20 -18.75 -18.66
CA ARG A 107 15.39 -19.35 -17.60
C ARG A 107 15.60 -18.62 -16.28
N GLN A 108 14.50 -18.24 -15.64
CA GLN A 108 14.48 -17.60 -14.35
C GLN A 108 13.47 -18.25 -13.43
N ASN A 109 13.65 -18.08 -12.13
CA ASN A 109 12.75 -18.59 -11.11
C ASN A 109 11.77 -17.50 -10.68
N TYR A 110 10.51 -17.85 -10.61
CA TYR A 110 9.40 -17.01 -10.19
C TYR A 110 8.69 -17.68 -9.01
N LEU A 111 8.57 -16.97 -7.92
CA LEU A 111 7.85 -17.46 -6.75
C LEU A 111 6.35 -17.31 -6.98
N VAL A 112 5.62 -18.38 -6.72
CA VAL A 112 4.17 -18.49 -6.94
C VAL A 112 3.46 -18.70 -5.62
N ARG A 113 2.36 -17.97 -5.40
CA ARG A 113 1.43 -18.13 -4.28
C ARG A 113 0.00 -18.16 -4.78
N LEU A 114 -0.84 -18.99 -4.15
CA LEU A 114 -2.28 -18.97 -4.37
C LEU A 114 -2.94 -18.25 -3.19
N LEU A 115 -3.58 -17.14 -3.45
CA LEU A 115 -4.21 -16.28 -2.43
C LEU A 115 -5.73 -16.37 -2.53
N SER A 116 -6.42 -16.20 -1.40
CA SER A 116 -7.86 -16.04 -1.39
C SER A 116 -8.28 -14.81 -2.23
N TYR A 117 -9.34 -14.94 -3.03
CA TYR A 117 -9.96 -13.82 -3.69
C TYR A 117 -10.91 -13.12 -2.70
N LEU A 118 -10.70 -11.84 -2.46
CA LEU A 118 -11.57 -11.04 -1.60
C LEU A 118 -12.58 -10.28 -2.47
N PRO A 119 -13.90 -10.46 -2.25
CA PRO A 119 -14.91 -9.75 -3.00
C PRO A 119 -15.02 -8.28 -2.55
N GLY A 120 -15.27 -7.39 -3.49
CA GLY A 120 -15.44 -5.96 -3.24
C GLY A 120 -14.91 -5.11 -4.40
N ASN A 121 -15.07 -3.81 -4.27
CA ASN A 121 -14.47 -2.83 -5.16
C ASN A 121 -13.34 -2.11 -4.44
N THR A 122 -12.32 -1.68 -5.17
CA THR A 122 -11.29 -0.80 -4.62
C THR A 122 -11.89 0.56 -4.23
N ILE A 123 -11.29 1.24 -3.25
CA ILE A 123 -11.75 2.60 -2.85
C ILE A 123 -11.79 3.53 -4.06
N SER A 124 -10.84 3.41 -4.99
CA SER A 124 -10.80 4.19 -6.24
C SER A 124 -12.06 4.09 -7.09
N LYS A 125 -12.89 3.05 -6.91
CA LYS A 125 -14.15 2.82 -7.61
C LYS A 125 -15.39 3.07 -6.75
N ALA A 126 -15.23 3.57 -5.54
CA ALA A 126 -16.31 3.84 -4.60
C ALA A 126 -16.41 5.35 -4.32
N PRO A 127 -17.59 5.86 -3.93
CA PRO A 127 -17.69 7.23 -3.42
C PRO A 127 -16.87 7.40 -2.15
N VAL A 128 -15.88 8.29 -2.19
CA VAL A 128 -15.02 8.59 -1.05
C VAL A 128 -15.75 9.57 -0.12
N THR A 129 -16.45 9.03 0.88
CA THR A 129 -17.21 9.80 1.86
C THR A 129 -16.38 10.08 3.12
N PRO A 130 -16.70 11.13 3.92
CA PRO A 130 -16.02 11.38 5.19
C PRO A 130 -16.03 10.17 6.14
N GLN A 131 -17.13 9.42 6.18
CA GLN A 131 -17.21 8.18 6.97
C GLN A 131 -16.22 7.12 6.47
N LEU A 132 -16.11 6.92 5.15
CA LEU A 132 -15.17 5.96 4.59
C LEU A 132 -13.73 6.37 4.87
N LEU A 133 -13.39 7.66 4.79
CA LEU A 133 -12.08 8.18 5.13
C LEU A 133 -11.72 7.93 6.61
N PHE A 134 -12.68 8.17 7.51
CA PHE A 134 -12.52 7.85 8.93
C PHE A 134 -12.24 6.35 9.15
N GLU A 135 -13.06 5.48 8.56
CA GLU A 135 -12.89 4.03 8.67
C GLU A 135 -11.56 3.56 8.05
N THR A 136 -11.09 4.23 6.99
CA THR A 136 -9.80 3.92 6.36
C THR A 136 -8.62 4.24 7.31
N GLY A 137 -8.61 5.42 7.92
CA GLY A 137 -7.60 5.77 8.92
C GLY A 137 -7.64 4.85 10.14
N LYS A 138 -8.84 4.52 10.64
CA LYS A 138 -9.02 3.59 11.75
C LYS A 138 -8.53 2.19 11.42
N MET A 139 -8.80 1.68 10.21
CA MET A 139 -8.35 0.36 9.77
C MET A 139 -6.84 0.30 9.64
N ALA A 140 -6.18 1.31 9.07
CA ALA A 140 -4.73 1.39 8.96
C ALA A 140 -4.08 1.34 10.35
N ALA A 141 -4.56 2.14 11.32
CA ALA A 141 -4.08 2.12 12.68
C ALA A 141 -4.27 0.76 13.38
N LYS A 142 -5.44 0.12 13.21
CA LYS A 142 -5.70 -1.22 13.75
C LYS A 142 -4.76 -2.27 13.16
N MET A 143 -4.56 -2.23 11.85
CA MET A 143 -3.67 -3.14 11.14
C MET A 143 -2.25 -3.05 11.71
N ASP A 144 -1.67 -1.86 11.82
CA ASP A 144 -0.33 -1.66 12.36
C ASP A 144 -0.22 -2.10 13.83
N LYS A 145 -1.26 -1.85 14.65
CA LYS A 145 -1.32 -2.35 16.05
C LYS A 145 -1.31 -3.88 16.12
N VAL A 146 -1.92 -4.56 15.14
CA VAL A 146 -1.91 -6.02 15.06
C VAL A 146 -0.55 -6.49 14.58
N LEU A 147 0.01 -5.91 13.50
CA LEU A 147 1.32 -6.25 12.97
C LEU A 147 2.44 -6.10 14.00
N GLN A 148 2.35 -5.11 14.88
CA GLN A 148 3.32 -4.91 15.97
C GLN A 148 3.41 -6.08 16.96
N LYS A 149 2.38 -6.92 17.03
CA LYS A 149 2.34 -8.13 17.89
C LYS A 149 2.83 -9.37 17.17
N MET A 150 3.12 -9.26 15.88
CA MET A 150 3.58 -10.37 15.07
C MET A 150 4.98 -10.81 15.49
N ASP A 151 5.13 -12.12 15.70
CA ASP A 151 6.43 -12.76 15.96
C ASP A 151 6.70 -13.81 14.87
N HIS A 152 7.85 -13.70 14.22
CA HIS A 152 8.27 -14.63 13.17
C HIS A 152 9.79 -14.76 13.16
N PRO A 153 10.36 -15.96 12.96
CA PRO A 153 11.83 -16.16 12.94
C PRO A 153 12.56 -15.23 11.97
N ASN A 154 11.98 -14.98 10.82
CA ASN A 154 12.54 -14.14 9.76
C ASN A 154 12.02 -12.69 9.79
N ILE A 155 11.48 -12.20 10.89
CA ILE A 155 10.86 -10.86 10.98
C ILE A 155 11.82 -9.73 10.57
N ARG A 156 13.12 -9.94 10.76
CA ARG A 156 14.17 -8.97 10.39
C ARG A 156 14.32 -8.79 8.87
N GLU A 157 13.76 -9.66 8.06
CA GLU A 157 13.70 -9.45 6.61
C GLU A 157 12.87 -8.22 6.24
N LEU A 158 11.99 -7.77 7.15
CA LEU A 158 11.25 -6.50 7.00
C LEU A 158 12.12 -5.26 7.26
N ASP A 159 13.34 -5.40 7.80
CA ASP A 159 14.33 -4.32 7.91
C ASP A 159 14.99 -4.12 6.53
N ARG A 160 14.20 -3.66 5.56
CA ARG A 160 14.57 -3.55 4.14
C ARG A 160 15.44 -2.31 3.91
N ASP A 161 16.72 -2.41 4.27
CA ASP A 161 17.69 -1.33 4.07
C ASP A 161 17.74 -0.91 2.59
N GLY A 162 17.55 0.39 2.36
CA GLY A 162 17.56 0.95 1.01
C GLY A 162 16.29 0.70 0.18
N PHE A 163 15.24 0.08 0.74
CA PHE A 163 13.97 -0.08 0.04
C PHE A 163 13.37 1.28 -0.31
N ILE A 164 13.31 1.55 -1.61
CA ILE A 164 13.00 2.89 -2.13
C ILE A 164 11.58 3.38 -1.80
N TRP A 165 10.63 2.46 -1.57
CA TRP A 165 9.26 2.80 -1.21
C TRP A 165 9.06 3.05 0.29
N SER A 166 10.02 2.69 1.16
CA SER A 166 9.99 3.11 2.56
C SER A 166 10.17 4.62 2.67
N LEU A 167 9.30 5.29 3.43
CA LEU A 167 9.44 6.74 3.71
C LEU A 167 10.73 7.07 4.46
N SER A 168 11.32 6.12 5.19
CA SER A 168 12.65 6.28 5.80
C SER A 168 13.76 6.51 4.77
N ASN A 169 13.56 6.09 3.53
CA ASN A 169 14.54 6.16 2.45
C ASN A 169 14.26 7.29 1.44
N LEU A 170 13.45 8.30 1.81
CA LEU A 170 13.11 9.41 0.92
C LEU A 170 14.33 10.05 0.25
N LEU A 171 15.43 10.18 0.97
CA LEU A 171 16.65 10.83 0.46
C LEU A 171 17.26 10.08 -0.75
N ALA A 172 16.95 8.81 -0.91
CA ALA A 172 17.37 8.06 -2.10
C ALA A 172 16.75 8.58 -3.40
N LEU A 173 15.64 9.34 -3.32
CA LEU A 173 15.04 9.98 -4.51
C LEU A 173 15.99 10.96 -5.22
N GLU A 174 16.99 11.52 -4.53
CA GLU A 174 17.97 12.41 -5.15
C GLU A 174 18.66 11.76 -6.35
N LYS A 175 18.83 10.45 -6.35
CA LYS A 175 19.41 9.67 -7.45
C LYS A 175 18.52 9.62 -8.70
N TYR A 176 17.23 9.86 -8.53
CA TYR A 176 16.21 9.74 -9.57
C TYR A 176 15.70 11.12 -10.06
N MET A 177 16.18 12.23 -9.48
CA MET A 177 15.70 13.57 -9.79
C MET A 177 15.83 13.98 -11.25
N TYR A 178 16.74 13.36 -11.99
CA TYR A 178 16.94 13.59 -13.43
C TYR A 178 15.69 13.25 -14.28
N VAL A 179 14.75 12.47 -13.74
CA VAL A 179 13.48 12.17 -14.47
C VAL A 179 12.57 13.39 -14.54
N LEU A 180 12.82 14.41 -13.71
CA LEU A 180 12.08 15.68 -13.64
C LEU A 180 12.84 16.86 -14.29
N ASP A 181 13.95 16.61 -14.99
CA ASP A 181 14.76 17.69 -15.55
C ASP A 181 13.95 18.59 -16.48
N GLY A 182 13.94 19.89 -16.16
CA GLY A 182 13.18 20.90 -16.90
C GLY A 182 11.70 21.04 -16.51
N GLU A 183 11.19 20.23 -15.58
CA GLU A 183 9.82 20.36 -15.06
C GLU A 183 9.77 21.27 -13.82
N PRO A 184 8.76 22.17 -13.69
CA PRO A 184 8.58 22.98 -12.47
C PRO A 184 8.44 22.14 -11.20
N LEU A 185 7.97 20.90 -11.31
CA LEU A 185 7.83 19.95 -10.21
C LEU A 185 9.17 19.63 -9.55
N GLN A 186 10.29 19.68 -10.29
CA GLN A 186 11.61 19.37 -9.75
C GLN A 186 11.96 20.26 -8.54
N GLU A 187 11.67 21.55 -8.60
CA GLU A 187 11.95 22.48 -7.50
C GLU A 187 11.10 22.22 -6.27
N VAL A 188 9.82 21.82 -6.45
CA VAL A 188 8.94 21.43 -5.35
C VAL A 188 9.50 20.18 -4.66
N VAL A 189 9.87 19.15 -5.45
CA VAL A 189 10.41 17.90 -4.90
C VAL A 189 11.73 18.14 -4.15
N LYS A 190 12.64 18.95 -4.69
CA LYS A 190 13.88 19.33 -3.98
C LYS A 190 13.58 20.00 -2.64
N SER A 191 12.65 20.97 -2.64
CA SER A 191 12.26 21.68 -1.43
C SER A 191 11.64 20.77 -0.38
N VAL A 192 10.83 19.78 -0.80
CA VAL A 192 10.28 18.75 0.11
C VAL A 192 11.39 17.87 0.68
N ILE A 193 12.36 17.44 -0.13
CA ILE A 193 13.51 16.67 0.35
C ILE A 193 14.32 17.46 1.38
N ASP A 194 14.55 18.74 1.16
CA ASP A 194 15.29 19.59 2.11
C ASP A 194 14.48 19.82 3.40
N LEU A 195 13.18 19.98 3.28
CA LEU A 195 12.29 20.07 4.45
C LEU A 195 12.26 18.75 5.24
N TYR A 196 12.30 17.61 4.57
CA TYR A 196 12.41 16.30 5.21
C TYR A 196 13.72 16.16 5.99
N LYS A 197 14.86 16.56 5.41
CA LYS A 197 16.18 16.55 6.08
C LYS A 197 16.16 17.37 7.38
N THR A 198 15.48 18.51 7.36
CA THR A 198 15.51 19.47 8.48
C THR A 198 14.41 19.21 9.51
N THR A 199 13.31 18.57 9.13
CA THR A 199 12.14 18.38 10.01
C THR A 199 11.99 16.92 10.43
N VAL A 200 12.07 15.96 9.50
CA VAL A 200 11.77 14.55 9.78
C VAL A 200 12.97 13.81 10.35
N VAL A 201 14.14 13.95 9.71
CA VAL A 201 15.35 13.22 10.12
C VAL A 201 15.72 13.47 11.59
N PRO A 202 15.69 14.72 12.13
CA PRO A 202 16.01 14.95 13.53
C PRO A 202 15.00 14.32 14.51
N ASN A 203 13.79 14.02 14.06
CA ASN A 203 12.70 13.49 14.88
C ASN A 203 12.60 11.96 14.87
N TYR A 204 13.40 11.23 14.11
CA TYR A 204 13.33 9.77 14.02
C TYR A 204 13.41 9.05 15.36
N LEU A 205 14.21 9.54 16.32
CA LEU A 205 14.34 8.93 17.64
C LEU A 205 13.07 9.07 18.49
N HIS A 206 12.16 9.95 18.10
CA HIS A 206 10.89 10.21 18.79
C HIS A 206 9.70 9.52 18.14
N PHE A 207 9.87 8.95 16.94
CA PHE A 207 8.82 8.18 16.28
C PHE A 207 8.69 6.79 16.85
N ARG A 208 7.46 6.33 17.00
CA ARG A 208 7.15 4.97 17.45
C ARG A 208 7.31 4.00 16.28
N LYS A 209 8.19 3.01 16.46
CA LYS A 209 8.46 1.96 15.47
C LYS A 209 7.27 1.01 15.33
N CYS A 210 7.06 0.51 14.13
CA CYS A 210 6.11 -0.56 13.83
C CYS A 210 6.52 -1.31 12.55
N ILE A 211 5.72 -2.30 12.19
CA ILE A 211 5.73 -2.91 10.88
C ILE A 211 4.62 -2.26 10.08
N ASN A 212 4.96 -1.64 8.95
CA ASN A 212 4.02 -1.03 8.03
C ASN A 212 3.60 -2.02 6.94
N HIS A 213 2.36 -1.89 6.46
CA HIS A 213 1.94 -2.42 5.18
C HIS A 213 2.73 -1.75 4.05
N GLY A 214 2.95 -0.44 4.17
CA GLY A 214 3.82 0.38 3.31
C GLY A 214 3.18 0.86 2.02
N ASP A 215 2.00 0.33 1.66
CA ASP A 215 1.24 0.74 0.47
C ASP A 215 -0.28 0.65 0.70
N PHE A 216 -0.76 1.17 1.84
CA PHE A 216 -2.18 1.20 2.19
C PHE A 216 -2.89 2.30 1.39
N ASN A 217 -3.23 1.99 0.13
CA ASN A 217 -3.72 2.92 -0.88
C ASN A 217 -5.14 2.58 -1.35
N ASP A 218 -5.70 3.43 -2.20
CA ASP A 218 -7.06 3.34 -2.76
C ASP A 218 -7.26 2.15 -3.71
N LEU A 219 -6.20 1.53 -4.23
CA LEU A 219 -6.22 0.33 -5.07
C LEU A 219 -6.07 -0.96 -4.26
N ASN A 220 -5.48 -0.89 -3.06
CA ASN A 220 -5.19 -2.04 -2.20
C ASN A 220 -6.23 -2.24 -1.08
N VAL A 221 -7.16 -1.29 -0.90
CA VAL A 221 -8.25 -1.41 0.08
C VAL A 221 -9.57 -1.66 -0.64
N LEU A 222 -10.20 -2.80 -0.32
CA LEU A 222 -11.50 -3.20 -0.86
C LEU A 222 -12.64 -2.77 0.05
N VAL A 223 -13.72 -2.31 -0.58
CA VAL A 223 -14.93 -1.87 0.09
C VAL A 223 -16.16 -2.49 -0.54
N GLN A 224 -17.22 -2.64 0.25
CA GLN A 224 -18.54 -3.05 -0.21
C GLN A 224 -19.63 -2.24 0.50
N PRO A 225 -20.77 -1.98 -0.16
CA PRO A 225 -21.90 -1.33 0.48
C PRO A 225 -22.47 -2.23 1.60
N ASN A 226 -22.82 -1.62 2.72
CA ASN A 226 -23.61 -2.27 3.77
C ASN A 226 -25.12 -2.08 3.52
N ASN A 227 -25.94 -2.63 4.42
CA ASN A 227 -27.42 -2.56 4.29
C ASN A 227 -27.98 -1.12 4.35
N SER A 228 -27.24 -0.15 4.88
CA SER A 228 -27.58 1.27 4.93
C SER A 228 -27.08 2.07 3.73
N GLY A 229 -26.40 1.41 2.78
CA GLY A 229 -25.80 2.06 1.62
C GLY A 229 -24.45 2.73 1.89
N CYS A 230 -23.95 2.69 3.13
CA CYS A 230 -22.59 3.13 3.46
C CYS A 230 -21.58 2.05 3.07
N TYR A 231 -20.37 2.48 2.73
CA TYR A 231 -19.29 1.55 2.41
C TYR A 231 -18.53 1.13 3.66
N LYS A 232 -18.18 -0.16 3.74
CA LYS A 232 -17.30 -0.73 4.77
C LYS A 232 -16.09 -1.40 4.10
N ILE A 233 -14.94 -1.35 4.75
CA ILE A 233 -13.74 -2.08 4.32
C ILE A 233 -13.98 -3.58 4.48
N CYS A 234 -13.71 -4.34 3.41
CA CYS A 234 -13.93 -5.78 3.34
C CYS A 234 -12.69 -6.55 2.86
N GLY A 235 -11.61 -5.86 2.49
CA GLY A 235 -10.37 -6.51 2.05
C GLY A 235 -9.17 -5.57 2.05
N ILE A 236 -8.01 -6.14 2.35
CA ILE A 236 -6.70 -5.48 2.23
C ILE A 236 -5.84 -6.38 1.36
N LEU A 237 -5.23 -5.79 0.34
CA LEU A 237 -4.45 -6.46 -0.70
C LEU A 237 -3.00 -6.00 -0.67
N ASP A 238 -2.16 -6.77 -1.30
CA ASP A 238 -0.77 -6.46 -1.68
C ASP A 238 0.16 -6.04 -0.52
N PHE A 239 0.69 -7.05 0.14
CA PHE A 239 1.64 -6.94 1.25
C PHE A 239 3.12 -6.92 0.78
N GLY A 240 3.37 -6.61 -0.51
CA GLY A 240 4.70 -6.59 -1.11
C GLY A 240 5.63 -5.53 -0.54
N ASP A 241 5.07 -4.40 -0.13
CA ASP A 241 5.82 -3.24 0.38
C ASP A 241 6.03 -3.23 1.89
N MET A 242 5.62 -4.31 2.59
CA MET A 242 5.83 -4.40 4.03
C MET A 242 7.28 -4.14 4.41
N ASN A 243 7.44 -3.31 5.43
CA ASN A 243 8.76 -2.97 5.95
C ASN A 243 8.69 -2.52 7.42
N SER A 244 9.82 -2.65 8.13
CA SER A 244 10.02 -2.02 9.42
C SER A 244 10.09 -0.51 9.25
N GLY A 245 9.19 0.21 9.90
CA GLY A 245 9.06 1.66 9.77
C GLY A 245 8.54 2.30 11.04
N PHE A 246 7.65 3.26 10.86
CA PHE A 246 7.03 4.02 11.95
C PHE A 246 5.53 4.16 11.71
N TYR A 247 4.74 4.21 12.79
CA TYR A 247 3.29 4.40 12.69
C TYR A 247 2.89 5.61 11.83
N ILE A 248 3.61 6.70 11.97
CA ILE A 248 3.34 7.93 11.24
C ILE A 248 3.54 7.78 9.72
N HIS A 249 4.35 6.82 9.28
CA HIS A 249 4.56 6.54 7.85
C HIS A 249 3.29 5.96 7.21
N GLU A 250 2.65 4.97 7.86
CA GLU A 250 1.41 4.39 7.34
C GLU A 250 0.29 5.42 7.25
N LEU A 251 0.15 6.27 8.28
CA LEU A 251 -0.82 7.35 8.26
C LEU A 251 -0.57 8.33 7.10
N ALA A 252 0.69 8.73 6.89
CA ALA A 252 1.04 9.66 5.82
C ALA A 252 0.78 9.06 4.43
N ILE A 253 1.09 7.79 4.23
CA ILE A 253 0.80 7.02 3.01
C ILE A 253 -0.71 6.99 2.77
N THR A 254 -1.48 6.61 3.79
CA THR A 254 -2.94 6.53 3.74
C THR A 254 -3.56 7.89 3.36
N ILE A 255 -3.18 8.97 4.02
CA ILE A 255 -3.69 10.31 3.72
C ILE A 255 -3.40 10.68 2.27
N MET A 256 -2.15 10.52 1.83
CA MET A 256 -1.73 10.88 0.48
C MET A 256 -2.56 10.18 -0.60
N TYR A 257 -2.74 8.88 -0.51
CA TYR A 257 -3.49 8.13 -1.53
C TYR A 257 -4.99 8.41 -1.49
N MET A 258 -5.58 8.60 -0.30
CA MET A 258 -6.99 8.99 -0.21
C MET A 258 -7.25 10.38 -0.81
N MET A 259 -6.28 11.27 -0.87
CA MET A 259 -6.39 12.57 -1.55
C MET A 259 -6.54 12.45 -3.06
N ILE A 260 -5.98 11.41 -3.69
CA ILE A 260 -5.99 11.23 -5.15
C ILE A 260 -7.41 11.12 -5.70
N GLU A 261 -8.30 10.48 -4.97
CA GLU A 261 -9.66 10.19 -5.43
C GLU A 261 -10.72 11.18 -4.89
N HIS A 262 -10.33 12.10 -4.00
CA HIS A 262 -11.27 13.02 -3.38
C HIS A 262 -11.36 14.36 -4.14
N PRO A 263 -12.58 14.92 -4.38
CA PRO A 263 -12.75 16.21 -5.08
C PRO A 263 -12.12 17.41 -4.35
N ASN A 264 -12.02 17.33 -3.00
CA ASN A 264 -11.40 18.33 -2.14
C ASN A 264 -10.23 17.70 -1.36
N PRO A 265 -9.04 17.52 -1.96
CA PRO A 265 -7.96 16.72 -1.36
C PRO A 265 -7.53 17.16 0.03
N ILE A 266 -7.52 18.49 0.31
CA ILE A 266 -7.09 19.02 1.61
C ILE A 266 -7.99 18.56 2.77
N GLU A 267 -9.28 18.31 2.53
CA GLU A 267 -10.23 17.90 3.57
C GLU A 267 -10.02 16.46 4.04
N VAL A 268 -9.37 15.64 3.20
CA VAL A 268 -9.17 14.22 3.45
C VAL A 268 -8.38 13.94 4.73
N GLY A 269 -7.31 14.71 4.94
CA GLY A 269 -6.40 14.47 6.06
C GLY A 269 -7.08 14.51 7.42
N GLY A 270 -8.08 15.38 7.61
CA GLY A 270 -8.81 15.49 8.88
C GLY A 270 -9.63 14.24 9.23
N ALA A 271 -10.38 13.70 8.28
CA ALA A 271 -11.19 12.52 8.50
C ALA A 271 -10.33 11.25 8.70
N VAL A 272 -9.29 11.06 7.88
CA VAL A 272 -8.33 9.94 8.03
C VAL A 272 -7.59 10.02 9.36
N LEU A 273 -7.11 11.21 9.74
CA LEU A 273 -6.45 11.46 11.01
C LEU A 273 -7.36 11.16 12.21
N ALA A 274 -8.61 11.58 12.16
CA ALA A 274 -9.58 11.30 13.23
C ALA A 274 -9.78 9.79 13.41
N GLY A 275 -9.93 9.04 12.30
CA GLY A 275 -10.02 7.59 12.33
C GLY A 275 -8.76 6.95 12.92
N TRP A 276 -7.59 7.39 12.50
CA TRP A 276 -6.32 6.94 13.04
C TRP A 276 -6.18 7.22 14.54
N GLU A 277 -6.40 8.47 14.97
CA GLU A 277 -6.25 8.87 16.38
C GLU A 277 -7.27 8.19 17.30
N SER A 278 -8.38 7.68 16.78
CA SER A 278 -9.32 6.86 17.55
C SER A 278 -8.71 5.54 18.05
N GLU A 279 -7.62 5.08 17.43
CA GLU A 279 -6.89 3.85 17.77
C GLU A 279 -5.46 4.12 18.26
N LEU A 280 -4.78 5.11 17.68
CA LEU A 280 -3.37 5.44 17.90
C LEU A 280 -3.17 6.96 17.89
N PRO A 281 -3.39 7.66 19.01
CA PRO A 281 -3.10 9.08 19.10
C PRO A 281 -1.64 9.38 18.77
N LEU A 282 -1.39 10.43 17.98
CA LEU A 282 -0.05 10.86 17.61
C LEU A 282 0.66 11.53 18.81
N ASN A 283 1.97 11.27 18.95
CA ASN A 283 2.81 12.10 19.79
C ASN A 283 3.18 13.43 19.12
N GLU A 284 3.81 14.34 19.85
CA GLU A 284 4.14 15.69 19.36
C GLU A 284 5.05 15.65 18.13
N ALA A 285 6.10 14.83 18.14
CA ALA A 285 7.03 14.70 17.03
C ALA A 285 6.36 14.13 15.75
N GLU A 286 5.47 13.15 15.93
CA GLU A 286 4.69 12.59 14.84
C GLU A 286 3.73 13.63 14.24
N ARG A 287 3.07 14.43 15.08
CA ARG A 287 2.19 15.53 14.63
C ARG A 287 2.96 16.57 13.83
N ASP A 288 4.12 16.99 14.29
CA ASP A 288 4.96 18.00 13.64
C ASP A 288 5.50 17.55 12.27
N CYS A 289 5.63 16.24 12.06
CA CYS A 289 6.20 15.70 10.83
C CYS A 289 5.15 15.22 9.81
N LEU A 290 3.86 15.11 10.19
CA LEU A 290 2.82 14.52 9.35
C LEU A 290 2.71 15.20 7.97
N TYR A 291 2.66 16.53 7.94
CA TYR A 291 2.58 17.30 6.68
C TYR A 291 3.74 16.95 5.74
N VAL A 292 4.96 16.96 6.27
CA VAL A 292 6.16 16.71 5.46
C VAL A 292 6.17 15.27 4.94
N LEU A 293 5.74 14.31 5.75
CA LEU A 293 5.68 12.90 5.36
C LEU A 293 4.62 12.64 4.27
N VAL A 294 3.48 13.32 4.32
CA VAL A 294 2.47 13.26 3.25
C VAL A 294 3.04 13.79 1.93
N LEU A 295 3.70 14.97 1.95
CA LEU A 295 4.38 15.50 0.78
C LEU A 295 5.48 14.56 0.28
N SER A 296 6.21 13.91 1.20
CA SER A 296 7.26 12.96 0.87
C SER A 296 6.73 11.76 0.09
N ARG A 297 5.57 11.22 0.47
CA ARG A 297 4.94 10.12 -0.28
C ARG A 297 4.49 10.57 -1.67
N PHE A 298 3.95 11.79 -1.82
CA PHE A 298 3.72 12.36 -3.14
C PHE A 298 5.00 12.38 -3.98
N CYS A 299 6.11 12.88 -3.42
CA CYS A 299 7.40 12.92 -4.12
C CYS A 299 7.87 11.53 -4.54
N GLN A 300 7.81 10.52 -3.65
CA GLN A 300 8.15 9.14 -3.99
C GLN A 300 7.30 8.65 -5.17
N SER A 301 5.98 8.75 -5.04
CA SER A 301 5.05 8.26 -6.06
C SER A 301 5.30 8.93 -7.43
N LEU A 302 5.46 10.26 -7.45
CA LEU A 302 5.61 11.03 -8.68
C LEU A 302 6.96 10.81 -9.38
N VAL A 303 8.04 10.74 -8.63
CA VAL A 303 9.40 10.52 -9.17
C VAL A 303 9.55 9.08 -9.65
N LEU A 304 9.16 8.12 -8.82
CA LEU A 304 9.35 6.70 -9.14
C LEU A 304 8.42 6.23 -10.27
N ALA A 305 7.20 6.77 -10.37
CA ALA A 305 6.33 6.50 -11.52
C ALA A 305 7.00 6.91 -12.85
N ARG A 306 7.58 8.13 -12.90
CA ARG A 306 8.31 8.58 -14.10
C ARG A 306 9.54 7.74 -14.40
N TYR A 307 10.28 7.36 -13.35
CA TYR A 307 11.41 6.45 -13.51
C TYR A 307 10.95 5.11 -14.09
N SER A 308 9.87 4.54 -13.54
CA SER A 308 9.33 3.25 -14.00
C SER A 308 8.83 3.31 -15.46
N VAL A 309 8.17 4.41 -15.86
CA VAL A 309 7.76 4.60 -17.27
C VAL A 309 8.97 4.62 -18.22
N ARG A 310 10.10 5.23 -17.82
CA ARG A 310 11.32 5.18 -18.64
C ARG A 310 11.87 3.77 -18.80
N MET A 311 11.66 2.92 -17.81
CA MET A 311 12.12 1.51 -17.84
C MET A 311 11.10 0.59 -18.53
N HIS A 312 9.80 0.90 -18.40
CA HIS A 312 8.68 0.09 -18.86
C HIS A 312 7.61 0.95 -19.55
N PRO A 313 7.92 1.55 -20.74
CA PRO A 313 6.99 2.45 -21.42
C PRO A 313 5.69 1.76 -21.88
N GLU A 314 5.70 0.44 -22.03
CA GLU A 314 4.52 -0.36 -22.38
C GLU A 314 3.46 -0.39 -21.26
N ASN A 315 3.81 -0.04 -20.03
CA ASN A 315 2.91 -0.02 -18.86
C ASN A 315 2.59 1.41 -18.36
N GLU A 316 2.85 2.43 -19.19
CA GLU A 316 2.71 3.85 -18.81
C GLU A 316 1.34 4.18 -18.25
N ASP A 317 0.26 3.71 -18.87
CA ASP A 317 -1.11 4.03 -18.44
C ASP A 317 -1.38 3.60 -17.00
N TYR A 318 -0.88 2.44 -16.59
CA TYR A 318 -1.00 1.96 -15.22
C TYR A 318 -0.07 2.71 -14.26
N LEU A 319 1.19 2.89 -14.63
CA LEU A 319 2.21 3.53 -13.80
C LEU A 319 1.90 5.00 -13.50
N MET A 320 1.21 5.69 -14.40
CA MET A 320 0.89 7.12 -14.26
C MET A 320 -0.50 7.42 -13.67
N VAL A 321 -1.27 6.40 -13.26
CA VAL A 321 -2.63 6.59 -12.71
C VAL A 321 -2.65 7.60 -11.57
N THR A 322 -1.84 7.38 -10.55
CA THR A 322 -1.70 8.28 -9.39
C THR A 322 -1.07 9.62 -9.77
N SER A 323 -0.05 9.59 -10.67
CA SER A 323 0.74 10.77 -11.01
C SER A 323 -0.07 11.84 -11.73
N ARG A 324 -1.03 11.49 -12.57
CA ARG A 324 -1.84 12.45 -13.35
C ARG A 324 -2.59 13.44 -12.46
N LYS A 325 -3.13 12.98 -11.33
CA LYS A 325 -3.81 13.83 -10.34
C LYS A 325 -2.85 14.35 -9.27
N GLY A 326 -1.93 13.51 -8.83
CA GLY A 326 -1.03 13.78 -7.71
C GLY A 326 -0.14 15.02 -7.88
N ILE A 327 0.26 15.35 -9.11
CA ILE A 327 1.09 16.55 -9.39
C ILE A 327 0.37 17.82 -8.93
N HIS A 328 -0.87 18.01 -9.34
CA HIS A 328 -1.64 19.21 -8.98
C HIS A 328 -1.91 19.28 -7.47
N ILE A 329 -2.25 18.14 -6.88
CA ILE A 329 -2.50 18.05 -5.44
C ILE A 329 -1.25 18.43 -4.65
N LEU A 330 -0.08 17.86 -5.00
CA LEU A 330 1.19 18.22 -4.35
C LEU A 330 1.48 19.72 -4.46
N GLN A 331 1.33 20.29 -5.66
CA GLN A 331 1.59 21.72 -5.89
C GLN A 331 0.64 22.62 -5.08
N ASP A 332 -0.63 22.26 -4.98
CA ASP A 332 -1.63 23.05 -4.24
C ASP A 332 -1.39 22.94 -2.74
N ILE A 333 -1.13 21.76 -2.19
CA ILE A 333 -0.80 21.59 -0.76
C ILE A 333 0.51 22.30 -0.42
N TRP A 334 1.52 22.25 -1.31
CA TRP A 334 2.76 22.97 -1.14
C TRP A 334 2.55 24.48 -1.07
N LYS A 335 1.74 25.06 -1.97
CA LYS A 335 1.40 26.48 -1.98
C LYS A 335 0.64 26.95 -0.74
N LEU A 336 -0.28 26.10 -0.24
CA LEU A 336 -1.03 26.39 0.99
C LEU A 336 -0.13 26.43 2.22
N GLY A 337 0.92 25.63 2.24
CA GLY A 337 1.92 25.58 3.30
C GLY A 337 1.47 24.86 4.56
N LYS A 338 2.48 24.44 5.36
CA LYS A 338 2.31 23.58 6.54
C LYS A 338 1.23 24.10 7.51
N GLN A 339 1.34 25.36 7.94
CA GLN A 339 0.46 25.91 8.97
C GLN A 339 -1.02 25.86 8.56
N HIS A 340 -1.33 26.18 7.29
CA HIS A 340 -2.70 26.16 6.82
C HIS A 340 -3.24 24.73 6.72
N VAL A 341 -2.48 23.83 6.13
CA VAL A 341 -2.87 22.44 5.91
C VAL A 341 -3.08 21.72 7.25
N GLU A 342 -2.13 21.83 8.17
CA GLU A 342 -2.25 21.22 9.50
C GLU A 342 -3.42 21.79 10.31
N LYS A 343 -3.69 23.10 10.22
CA LYS A 343 -4.86 23.70 10.85
C LYS A 343 -6.16 23.07 10.33
N VAL A 344 -6.27 22.84 9.02
CA VAL A 344 -7.44 22.16 8.43
C VAL A 344 -7.56 20.75 8.97
N TRP A 345 -6.47 19.95 8.93
CA TRP A 345 -6.50 18.55 9.34
C TRP A 345 -6.83 18.38 10.82
N PHE A 346 -6.10 19.07 11.70
CA PHE A 346 -6.28 18.91 13.15
C PHE A 346 -7.61 19.48 13.65
N ASN A 347 -8.08 20.60 13.09
CA ASN A 347 -9.40 21.13 13.45
C ASN A 347 -10.52 20.19 13.00
N SER A 348 -10.43 19.65 11.79
CA SER A 348 -11.40 18.68 11.29
C SER A 348 -11.38 17.39 12.14
N ALA A 349 -10.21 16.86 12.46
CA ALA A 349 -10.09 15.67 13.30
C ALA A 349 -10.69 15.86 14.69
N ALA A 350 -10.49 17.03 15.31
CA ALA A 350 -11.07 17.35 16.60
C ALA A 350 -12.61 17.38 16.58
N GLN A 351 -13.22 17.80 15.47
CA GLN A 351 -14.68 17.81 15.32
C GLN A 351 -15.26 16.39 15.29
N TYR A 352 -14.58 15.44 14.64
CA TYR A 352 -15.00 14.03 14.64
C TYR A 352 -14.99 13.42 16.04
N SER A 353 -14.00 13.75 16.86
CA SER A 353 -13.90 13.25 18.23
C SER A 353 -15.06 13.72 19.10
N ILE A 354 -15.53 14.97 18.93
CA ILE A 354 -16.67 15.54 19.66
C ILE A 354 -17.98 14.83 19.25
N VAL A 355 -18.19 14.60 17.97
CA VAL A 355 -19.40 13.92 17.46
C VAL A 355 -19.49 12.48 17.99
N ALA A 356 -18.36 11.74 17.94
CA ALA A 356 -18.30 10.37 18.43
C ALA A 356 -18.56 10.27 19.95
N GLN A 357 -18.10 11.23 20.75
CA GLN A 357 -18.39 11.28 22.19
C GLN A 357 -19.87 11.51 22.48
N ASN A 358 -20.51 12.45 21.78
CA ASN A 358 -21.93 12.77 21.94
C ASN A 358 -22.83 11.59 21.56
N GLU A 359 -22.48 10.81 20.50
CA GLU A 359 -23.24 9.61 20.10
C GLU A 359 -23.12 8.49 21.14
N THR A 360 -21.97 8.36 21.80
CA THR A 360 -21.73 7.37 22.84
C THR A 360 -22.52 7.72 24.11
N GLU A 361 -22.59 8.97 24.51
CA GLU A 361 -23.38 9.44 25.65
C GLU A 361 -24.89 9.27 25.43
N LEU A 362 -25.38 9.51 24.20
CA LEU A 362 -26.78 9.29 23.83
C LEU A 362 -27.18 7.82 23.78
N SER A 363 -26.24 6.92 23.50
CA SER A 363 -26.50 5.47 23.46
C SER A 363 -26.45 4.80 24.84
N THR A 364 -25.98 5.51 25.87
CA THR A 364 -25.91 5.03 27.27
C THR A 364 -27.02 5.59 28.16
N LEU A 365 -27.88 6.46 27.61
CA LEU A 365 -29.13 6.96 28.22
C LEU A 365 -30.34 6.21 27.67
#